data_e58ef0e5c015db3638a970b0ef3e8277
#
_entry.id   e58ef0e5c015db3638a970b0ef3e8277
#
_cell.length_a   1.000
_cell.length_b   1.000
_cell.length_c   1.000
_cell.angle_alpha   90.00
_cell.angle_beta   90.00
_cell.angle_gamma   90.00
#
_symmetry.space_group_name_H-M   'P 1'
#
loop_
_entity.id
_entity.type
_entity.pdbx_description
1 polymer ?
#
loop_
_entity_poly.entity_id
_entity_poly.type
_entity_poly.pdbx_seq_one_letter_code
_entity_poly.pdbx_strand_id
1 'polypeptide(L)'
;MKRIIILIPVFNDWESLIKLINELYENIKEFKKINFDCLVINDASTVTQPKLMKPSNFKTLSIFNMKENRGHARCNAFGIKYLSKNTELDYVILMDGDGEDRPEEIKLLVDKVLLEPD
;
A
#
# COMPACT_ATOMS: atom_id res chain seq x y z
N MET A 1 0.40 -9.28 -17.28
CA MET A 1 0.57 -9.51 -15.83
C MET A 1 -0.27 -8.51 -15.07
N LYS A 2 -1.04 -8.98 -14.13
CA LYS A 2 -1.91 -8.10 -13.33
C LYS A 2 -1.09 -7.20 -12.41
N ARG A 3 -1.60 -6.01 -12.16
CA ARG A 3 -0.96 -5.02 -11.30
C ARG A 3 -1.85 -4.69 -10.11
N ILE A 4 -1.30 -4.86 -8.92
CA ILE A 4 -1.99 -4.55 -7.66
C ILE A 4 -1.22 -3.44 -6.95
N ILE A 5 -1.92 -2.42 -6.52
CA ILE A 5 -1.34 -1.35 -5.72
C ILE A 5 -1.91 -1.43 -4.31
N ILE A 6 -1.02 -1.48 -3.33
CA ILE A 6 -1.40 -1.46 -1.92
C ILE A 6 -1.31 -0.01 -1.47
N LEU A 7 -2.43 0.54 -1.00
CA LEU A 7 -2.57 1.92 -0.60
C LEU A 7 -2.67 2.00 0.92
N ILE A 8 -1.73 2.72 1.54
CA ILE A 8 -1.62 2.77 3.00
C ILE A 8 -1.53 4.21 3.48
N PRO A 9 -2.54 4.74 4.20
CA PRO A 9 -2.39 6.03 4.85
C PRO A 9 -1.60 5.88 6.15
N VAL A 10 -0.83 6.89 6.51
CA VAL A 10 -0.05 6.92 7.75
C VAL A 10 -0.09 8.31 8.37
N PHE A 11 -0.22 8.36 9.70
CA PHE A 11 -0.04 9.57 10.47
C PHE A 11 0.79 9.25 11.70
N ASN A 12 2.03 9.73 11.70
CA ASN A 12 3.02 9.57 12.79
C ASN A 12 3.47 8.15 13.10
N ASP A 13 2.67 7.13 12.85
CA ASP A 13 2.98 5.75 13.24
C ASP A 13 3.83 5.04 12.18
N TRP A 14 5.02 5.58 11.95
CA TRP A 14 5.96 5.04 10.97
C TRP A 14 6.44 3.64 11.33
N GLU A 15 6.55 3.34 12.61
CA GLU A 15 6.99 2.02 13.07
C GLU A 15 6.01 0.94 12.63
N SER A 16 4.70 1.17 12.84
CA SER A 16 3.67 0.24 12.40
C SER A 16 3.63 0.10 10.88
N LEU A 17 3.86 1.20 10.14
CA LEU A 17 3.92 1.17 8.69
C LEU A 17 5.07 0.29 8.21
N ILE A 18 6.26 0.46 8.77
CA ILE A 18 7.44 -0.34 8.40
C ILE A 18 7.18 -1.81 8.68
N LYS A 19 6.61 -2.12 9.84
CA LYS A 19 6.25 -3.49 10.19
C LYS A 19 5.27 -4.07 9.18
N LEU A 20 4.24 -3.32 8.83
CA LEU A 20 3.23 -3.76 7.85
C LEU A 20 3.87 -4.04 6.49
N ILE A 21 4.72 -3.15 6.01
CA ILE A 21 5.40 -3.33 4.71
C ILE A 21 6.23 -4.61 4.72
N ASN A 22 6.97 -4.87 5.80
CA ASN A 22 7.79 -6.08 5.91
C ASN A 22 6.94 -7.35 5.97
N GLU A 23 5.82 -7.32 6.69
CA GLU A 23 4.91 -8.45 6.76
C GLU A 23 4.20 -8.69 5.43
N LEU A 24 3.85 -7.62 4.70
CA LEU A 24 3.30 -7.75 3.36
C LEU A 24 4.28 -8.45 2.44
N TYR A 25 5.56 -8.06 2.47
CA TYR A 25 6.58 -8.73 1.67
C TYR A 25 6.58 -10.24 1.92
N GLU A 26 6.59 -10.65 3.18
CA GLU A 26 6.62 -12.07 3.54
C GLU A 26 5.39 -12.83 3.03
N ASN A 27 4.24 -12.17 2.99
CA ASN A 27 2.98 -12.79 2.60
C ASN A 27 2.75 -12.82 1.09
N ILE A 28 3.40 -11.95 0.32
CA ILE A 28 3.16 -11.86 -1.12
C ILE A 28 4.37 -12.24 -1.98
N LYS A 29 5.51 -12.55 -1.38
CA LYS A 29 6.73 -12.85 -2.12
C LYS A 29 6.63 -14.08 -3.03
N GLU A 30 5.68 -14.96 -2.76
CA GLU A 30 5.44 -16.16 -3.56
C GLU A 30 4.70 -15.88 -4.87
N PHE A 31 4.02 -14.74 -4.99
CA PHE A 31 3.21 -14.43 -6.16
C PHE A 31 4.06 -13.77 -7.25
N LYS A 32 4.64 -14.62 -8.14
CA LYS A 32 5.57 -14.15 -9.17
C LYS A 32 4.88 -13.58 -10.41
N LYS A 33 3.59 -13.84 -10.58
CA LYS A 33 2.82 -13.41 -11.76
C LYS A 33 2.04 -12.12 -11.54
N ILE A 34 2.30 -11.44 -10.45
CA ILE A 34 1.63 -10.16 -10.13
C ILE A 34 2.69 -9.11 -9.91
N ASN A 35 2.45 -7.92 -10.45
CA ASN A 35 3.26 -6.75 -10.17
C ASN A 35 2.64 -6.00 -8.99
N PHE A 36 3.39 -5.87 -7.90
CA PHE A 36 2.96 -5.14 -6.72
C PHE A 36 3.62 -3.77 -6.65
N ASP A 37 2.82 -2.77 -6.34
CA ASP A 37 3.28 -1.43 -6.01
C ASP A 37 2.69 -1.03 -4.66
N CYS A 38 3.37 -0.14 -3.96
CA CYS A 38 2.88 0.40 -2.70
C CYS A 38 2.86 1.92 -2.79
N LEU A 39 1.71 2.50 -2.44
CA LEU A 39 1.57 3.95 -2.32
C LEU A 39 1.21 4.28 -0.87
N VAL A 40 2.10 4.99 -0.21
CA VAL A 40 1.90 5.49 1.15
C VAL A 40 1.41 6.93 1.06
N ILE A 41 0.30 7.24 1.73
CA ILE A 41 -0.17 8.62 1.86
C ILE A 41 0.17 9.10 3.26
N ASN A 42 1.14 9.99 3.34
CA ASN A 42 1.52 10.62 4.61
C ASN A 42 0.54 11.75 4.91
N ASP A 43 -0.27 11.56 5.93
CA ASP A 43 -1.34 12.49 6.31
C ASP A 43 -0.83 13.66 7.15
N ALA A 44 0.23 14.31 6.66
CA ALA A 44 0.87 15.45 7.32
C ALA A 44 1.40 15.09 8.71
N SER A 45 2.17 14.01 8.79
CA SER A 45 2.81 13.59 10.04
C SER A 45 3.68 14.70 10.63
N THR A 46 3.67 14.81 11.95
CA THR A 46 4.51 15.76 12.69
C THR A 46 5.81 15.12 13.14
N VAL A 47 5.88 13.81 13.15
CA VAL A 47 7.09 13.04 13.45
C VAL A 47 7.90 12.89 12.17
N THR A 48 9.22 13.05 12.27
CA THR A 48 10.12 12.96 11.13
C THR A 48 9.97 11.62 10.43
N GLN A 49 9.79 11.67 9.12
CA GLN A 49 9.66 10.48 8.28
C GLN A 49 10.98 9.72 8.24
N PRO A 50 11.00 8.43 8.59
CA PRO A 50 12.19 7.61 8.44
C PRO A 50 12.41 7.26 6.97
N LYS A 51 13.61 6.78 6.66
CA LYS A 51 13.87 6.22 5.33
C LYS A 51 13.13 4.90 5.19
N LEU A 52 12.27 4.80 4.19
CA LEU A 52 11.55 3.57 3.90
C LEU A 52 12.32 2.74 2.89
N MET A 53 12.46 1.44 3.18
CA MET A 53 13.14 0.50 2.29
C MET A 53 12.09 -0.25 1.48
N LYS A 54 12.26 -0.20 0.15
CA LYS A 54 11.37 -0.92 -0.76
C LYS A 54 11.71 -2.41 -0.74
N PRO A 55 10.76 -3.30 -0.36
CA PRO A 55 11.00 -4.74 -0.50
C PRO A 55 11.21 -5.11 -1.98
N SER A 56 12.00 -6.16 -2.20
CA SER A 56 12.43 -6.53 -3.56
C SER A 56 11.28 -6.96 -4.47
N ASN A 57 10.19 -7.47 -3.91
CA ASN A 57 9.03 -7.89 -4.70
C ASN A 57 8.06 -6.77 -5.04
N PHE A 58 8.25 -5.57 -4.47
CA PHE A 58 7.50 -4.39 -4.88
C PHE A 58 8.23 -3.70 -6.02
N LYS A 59 7.50 -3.40 -7.07
CA LYS A 59 8.06 -2.68 -8.20
C LYS A 59 8.36 -1.23 -7.83
N THR A 60 7.44 -0.60 -7.10
CA THR A 60 7.63 0.76 -6.57
C THR A 60 7.14 0.86 -5.13
N LEU A 61 7.74 1.77 -4.39
CA LEU A 61 7.25 2.22 -3.09
C LEU A 61 7.31 3.75 -3.15
N SER A 62 6.14 4.36 -3.21
CA SER A 62 6.01 5.81 -3.36
C SER A 62 5.33 6.40 -2.14
N ILE A 63 5.69 7.64 -1.80
CA ILE A 63 5.08 8.37 -0.70
C ILE A 63 4.52 9.68 -1.23
N PHE A 64 3.25 9.93 -0.94
CA PHE A 64 2.62 11.21 -1.20
C PHE A 64 2.40 11.94 0.12
N ASN A 65 2.91 13.17 0.23
CA ASN A 65 2.80 13.96 1.46
C ASN A 65 1.64 14.94 1.35
N MET A 66 0.62 14.77 2.20
CA MET A 66 -0.49 15.71 2.28
C MET A 66 -0.01 17.00 2.95
N LYS A 67 -0.56 18.15 2.56
CA LYS A 67 -0.20 19.43 3.13
C LYS A 67 -0.74 19.61 4.55
N GLU A 68 -1.87 18.99 4.85
CA GLU A 68 -2.49 19.08 6.17
C GLU A 68 -3.20 17.76 6.48
N ASN A 69 -3.40 17.49 7.76
CA ASN A 69 -4.06 16.29 8.23
C ASN A 69 -5.52 16.26 7.79
N ARG A 70 -5.94 15.19 7.14
CA ARG A 70 -7.29 15.03 6.60
C ARG A 70 -8.02 13.81 7.13
N GLY A 71 -7.31 12.88 7.78
CA GLY A 71 -7.84 11.61 8.23
C GLY A 71 -7.68 10.50 7.19
N HIS A 72 -7.65 9.25 7.65
CA HIS A 72 -7.37 8.11 6.80
C HIS A 72 -8.38 7.92 5.67
N ALA A 73 -9.67 8.15 5.95
CA ALA A 73 -10.70 8.01 4.91
C ALA A 73 -10.47 8.97 3.74
N ARG A 74 -10.11 10.21 4.02
CA ARG A 74 -9.82 11.19 2.96
C ARG A 74 -8.51 10.88 2.25
N CYS A 75 -7.51 10.37 2.96
CA CYS A 75 -6.26 9.93 2.35
C CYS A 75 -6.50 8.80 1.38
N ASN A 76 -7.32 7.82 1.74
CA ASN A 76 -7.68 6.72 0.87
C ASN A 76 -8.43 7.22 -0.37
N ALA A 77 -9.41 8.12 -0.19
CA ALA A 77 -10.15 8.70 -1.31
C ALA A 77 -9.22 9.47 -2.26
N PHE A 78 -8.30 10.25 -1.69
CA PHE A 78 -7.31 10.99 -2.47
C PHE A 78 -6.42 10.01 -3.26
N GLY A 79 -5.91 8.98 -2.59
CA GLY A 79 -5.03 7.99 -3.22
C GLY A 79 -5.70 7.27 -4.38
N ILE A 80 -6.95 6.84 -4.20
CA ILE A 80 -7.72 6.19 -5.25
C ILE A 80 -7.90 7.13 -6.45
N LYS A 81 -8.27 8.37 -6.19
CA LYS A 81 -8.44 9.38 -7.25
C LYS A 81 -7.13 9.65 -7.99
N TYR A 82 -6.04 9.79 -7.25
CA TYR A 82 -4.72 9.99 -7.83
C TYR A 82 -4.33 8.83 -8.74
N LEU A 83 -4.49 7.60 -8.24
CA LEU A 83 -4.14 6.39 -9.01
C LEU A 83 -5.00 6.25 -10.26
N SER A 84 -6.29 6.53 -10.17
CA SER A 84 -7.19 6.41 -11.32
C SER A 84 -6.83 7.35 -12.47
N LYS A 85 -6.19 8.48 -12.15
CA LYS A 85 -5.80 9.48 -13.17
C LYS A 85 -4.39 9.28 -13.69
N ASN A 86 -3.49 8.70 -12.90
CA ASN A 86 -2.06 8.72 -13.17
C ASN A 86 -1.45 7.35 -13.41
N THR A 87 -2.22 6.28 -13.25
CA THR A 87 -1.66 4.93 -13.26
C THR A 87 -2.65 3.94 -13.86
N GLU A 88 -2.14 3.04 -14.70
CA GLU A 88 -2.89 1.86 -15.12
C GLU A 88 -2.70 0.78 -14.06
N LEU A 89 -3.80 0.27 -13.53
CA LEU A 89 -3.78 -0.76 -12.52
C LEU A 89 -5.02 -1.64 -12.66
N ASP A 90 -4.94 -2.84 -12.13
CA ASP A 90 -6.08 -3.75 -12.13
C ASP A 90 -6.83 -3.68 -10.80
N TYR A 91 -6.10 -3.57 -9.69
CA TYR A 91 -6.69 -3.59 -8.35
C TYR A 91 -5.96 -2.66 -7.40
N VAL A 92 -6.72 -2.10 -6.46
CA VAL A 92 -6.19 -1.37 -5.30
C VAL A 92 -6.62 -2.10 -4.05
N ILE A 93 -5.68 -2.37 -3.16
CA ILE A 93 -5.97 -2.94 -1.84
C ILE A 93 -5.68 -1.87 -0.80
N LEU A 94 -6.68 -1.53 0.01
CA LEU A 94 -6.54 -0.55 1.08
C LEU A 94 -6.10 -1.25 2.36
N MET A 95 -5.06 -0.75 3.00
CA MET A 95 -4.61 -1.24 4.30
C MET A 95 -4.23 -0.07 5.19
N ASP A 96 -4.48 -0.20 6.49
CA ASP A 96 -4.11 0.83 7.46
C ASP A 96 -2.75 0.52 8.08
N GLY A 97 -1.91 1.54 8.20
CA GLY A 97 -0.59 1.40 8.79
C GLY A 97 -0.56 1.56 10.31
N ASP A 98 -1.67 1.26 10.99
CA ASP A 98 -1.81 1.43 12.44
C ASP A 98 -1.63 0.13 13.24
N GLY A 99 -1.32 -0.98 12.56
CA GLY A 99 -1.10 -2.26 13.19
C GLY A 99 -2.35 -3.11 13.39
N GLU A 100 -3.53 -2.64 12.97
CA GLU A 100 -4.78 -3.39 13.12
C GLU A 100 -5.05 -4.34 11.96
N ASP A 101 -4.49 -4.07 10.80
CA ASP A 101 -4.68 -4.92 9.63
C ASP A 101 -3.89 -6.21 9.72
N ARG A 102 -4.41 -7.24 9.08
CA ARG A 102 -3.80 -8.56 9.04
C ARG A 102 -3.18 -8.80 7.67
N PRO A 103 -1.87 -8.59 7.53
CA PRO A 103 -1.22 -8.75 6.23
C PRO A 103 -1.33 -10.17 5.65
N GLU A 104 -1.50 -11.19 6.49
CA GLU A 104 -1.69 -12.56 6.04
C GLU A 104 -3.01 -12.75 5.25
N GLU A 105 -4.00 -11.88 5.46
CA GLU A 105 -5.27 -11.96 4.71
C GLU A 105 -5.11 -11.53 3.25
N ILE A 106 -4.02 -10.82 2.94
CA ILE A 106 -3.78 -10.38 1.57
C ILE A 106 -3.64 -11.56 0.61
N LYS A 107 -3.14 -12.69 1.09
CA LYS A 107 -3.02 -13.90 0.25
C LYS A 107 -4.36 -14.33 -0.32
N LEU A 108 -5.41 -14.24 0.50
CA LEU A 108 -6.76 -14.63 0.06
C LEU A 108 -7.27 -13.69 -1.03
N LEU A 109 -6.99 -12.39 -0.91
CA LEU A 109 -7.38 -11.41 -1.91
C LEU A 109 -6.59 -11.62 -3.20
N VAL A 110 -5.30 -11.88 -3.11
CA VAL A 110 -4.46 -12.11 -4.29
C VAL A 110 -4.86 -13.39 -4.99
N ASP A 111 -5.19 -14.45 -4.25
CA ASP A 111 -5.66 -15.69 -4.84
C ASP A 111 -6.94 -15.46 -5.66
N LYS A 112 -7.85 -14.63 -5.15
CA LYS A 112 -9.07 -14.28 -5.89
C LYS A 112 -8.76 -13.49 -7.16
N VAL A 113 -7.80 -12.57 -7.08
CA VAL A 113 -7.37 -11.80 -8.26
C VAL A 113 -6.80 -12.72 -9.34
N LEU A 114 -6.04 -13.74 -8.95
CA LEU A 114 -5.46 -14.69 -9.90
C LEU A 114 -6.52 -15.52 -10.62
N LEU A 115 -7.71 -15.69 -10.03
CA LEU A 115 -8.81 -16.41 -10.66
C LEU A 115 -9.56 -15.57 -11.69
N GLU A 116 -9.40 -14.24 -11.67
CA GLU A 116 -10.04 -13.36 -12.63
C GLU A 116 -9.33 -13.45 -13.99
N PRO A 117 -10.08 -13.43 -15.10
CA PRO A 117 -9.45 -13.41 -16.42
C PRO A 117 -8.72 -12.09 -16.67
N ASP A 118 -7.64 -12.16 -17.43
CA ASP A 118 -6.86 -10.96 -17.79
C ASP A 118 -7.60 -10.09 -18.81
#